data_8ddd262b03ae66085cab41e6a765da6e
#
_entry.id   8ddd262b03ae66085cab41e6a765da6e
#
_cell.length_a   1.000
_cell.length_b   1.000
_cell.length_c   1.000
_cell.angle_alpha   90.00
_cell.angle_beta   90.00
_cell.angle_gamma   90.00
#
_symmetry.space_group_name_H-M   'P 1'
#
loop_
_entity.id
_entity.type
_entity.pdbx_description
1 polymer ?
#
loop_
_entity_poly.entity_id
_entity_poly.type
_entity_poly.pdbx_seq_one_letter_code
_entity_poly.pdbx_strand_id
1 'polypeptide(L)'
;SIDWNRMLNLIHLTGMEESLKKQYQNASNISARINLHRLYSQNKQGWFPWILENCHLAPGMNILETGCGDGTLWCDAKKQFSQNNCPDHTKAHDQQPDLLKTCSIMLTDISEGMLRDARRAIGDGDEFSFRECFCEALPFADESFDLVLANHVLFYCSDVEQACREAARVLKPGGRFLCSTYGADHMKEISRLVSDFDSRIVLSADCLYERFGRENG
;
A
#
# COMPACT_ATOMS: atom_id res chain seq x y z
N SER A 1 7.38 14.02 37.04
CA SER A 1 7.35 15.12 36.06
C SER A 1 6.68 14.59 34.77
N ILE A 2 5.67 15.30 34.30
CA ILE A 2 4.97 14.99 33.08
C ILE A 2 5.93 15.31 31.93
N ASP A 3 6.21 14.33 31.06
CA ASP A 3 7.00 14.56 29.85
C ASP A 3 6.10 15.26 28.79
N TRP A 4 6.18 16.57 28.78
CA TRP A 4 5.41 17.44 27.89
C TRP A 4 5.73 17.18 26.42
N ASN A 5 6.97 16.81 26.07
CA ASN A 5 7.35 16.50 24.70
C ASN A 5 6.66 15.23 24.21
N ARG A 6 6.59 14.20 25.06
CA ARG A 6 5.86 12.97 24.76
C ARG A 6 4.35 13.22 24.63
N MET A 7 3.78 14.10 25.45
CA MET A 7 2.37 14.46 25.40
C MET A 7 2.03 15.29 24.15
N LEU A 8 2.90 16.24 23.78
CA LEU A 8 2.73 17.03 22.54
C LEU A 8 2.87 16.17 21.29
N ASN A 9 3.80 15.19 21.28
CA ASN A 9 3.92 14.23 20.20
C ASN A 9 2.67 13.35 20.07
N LEU A 10 2.11 12.88 21.18
CA LEU A 10 0.85 12.11 21.19
C LEU A 10 -0.33 12.93 20.64
N ILE A 11 -0.45 14.19 21.04
CA ILE A 11 -1.50 15.10 20.53
C ILE A 11 -1.32 15.36 19.03
N HIS A 12 -0.07 15.54 18.60
CA HIS A 12 0.24 15.75 17.18
C HIS A 12 -0.06 14.49 16.35
N LEU A 13 0.29 13.32 16.85
CA LEU A 13 0.02 12.02 16.24
C LEU A 13 -1.50 11.75 16.12
N THR A 14 -2.27 11.98 17.18
CA THR A 14 -3.74 11.81 17.14
C THR A 14 -4.39 12.77 16.15
N GLY A 15 -3.93 14.02 16.05
CA GLY A 15 -4.41 14.98 15.06
C GLY A 15 -4.07 14.58 13.61
N MET A 16 -2.89 13.98 13.39
CA MET A 16 -2.52 13.41 12.08
C MET A 16 -3.38 12.21 11.72
N GLU A 17 -3.66 11.29 12.65
CA GLU A 17 -4.53 10.15 12.43
C GLU A 17 -5.94 10.56 12.03
N GLU A 18 -6.54 11.53 12.73
CA GLU A 18 -7.87 12.05 12.39
C GLU A 18 -7.88 12.73 11.03
N SER A 19 -6.83 13.49 10.70
CA SER A 19 -6.68 14.12 9.38
C SER A 19 -6.55 13.10 8.28
N LEU A 20 -5.75 12.03 8.47
CA LEU A 20 -5.60 10.94 7.52
C LEU A 20 -6.91 10.16 7.36
N LYS A 21 -7.56 9.79 8.45
CA LYS A 21 -8.88 9.11 8.41
C LYS A 21 -9.91 9.96 7.65
N LYS A 22 -9.93 11.27 7.85
CA LYS A 22 -10.82 12.18 7.13
C LYS A 22 -10.47 12.31 5.64
N GLN A 23 -9.18 12.39 5.31
CA GLN A 23 -8.69 12.46 3.92
C GLN A 23 -9.01 11.19 3.13
N TYR A 24 -8.98 10.04 3.78
CA TYR A 24 -9.20 8.72 3.19
C TYR A 24 -10.51 8.08 3.64
N GLN A 25 -11.56 8.88 3.87
CA GLN A 25 -12.90 8.38 4.21
C GLN A 25 -13.49 7.49 3.10
N ASN A 26 -13.04 7.69 1.86
CA ASN A 26 -13.42 6.90 0.70
C ASN A 26 -12.36 6.98 -0.41
N ALA A 27 -12.50 6.13 -1.41
CA ALA A 27 -11.54 5.98 -2.51
C ALA A 27 -11.54 7.14 -3.54
N SER A 28 -12.43 8.14 -3.45
CA SER A 28 -12.61 9.13 -4.53
C SER A 28 -11.35 9.92 -4.87
N ASN A 29 -10.59 10.34 -3.86
CA ASN A 29 -9.34 11.11 -4.04
C ASN A 29 -8.21 10.26 -4.62
N ILE A 30 -8.12 8.99 -4.19
CA ILE A 30 -7.13 8.04 -4.71
C ILE A 30 -7.45 7.69 -6.15
N SER A 31 -8.71 7.41 -6.46
CA SER A 31 -9.16 7.07 -7.82
C SER A 31 -8.87 8.18 -8.83
N ALA A 32 -9.00 9.45 -8.45
CA ALA A 32 -8.64 10.58 -9.30
C ALA A 32 -7.14 10.59 -9.63
N ARG A 33 -6.26 10.34 -8.65
CA ARG A 33 -4.81 10.24 -8.84
C ARG A 33 -4.42 9.05 -9.74
N ILE A 34 -4.98 7.88 -9.48
CA ILE A 34 -4.73 6.68 -10.29
C ILE A 34 -5.13 6.93 -11.74
N ASN A 35 -6.29 7.57 -11.98
CA ASN A 35 -6.76 7.91 -13.32
C ASN A 35 -5.82 8.89 -14.04
N LEU A 36 -5.28 9.89 -13.34
CA LEU A 36 -4.31 10.82 -13.90
C LEU A 36 -3.05 10.06 -14.39
N HIS A 37 -2.48 9.20 -13.55
CA HIS A 37 -1.35 8.38 -13.94
C HIS A 37 -1.67 7.44 -15.09
N ARG A 38 -2.83 6.80 -15.09
CA ARG A 38 -3.27 5.92 -16.18
C ARG A 38 -3.36 6.63 -17.53
N LEU A 39 -3.84 7.87 -17.53
CA LEU A 39 -4.05 8.65 -18.78
C LEU A 39 -2.76 9.26 -19.31
N TYR A 40 -1.88 9.72 -18.43
CA TYR A 40 -0.74 10.58 -18.80
C TYR A 40 0.63 9.94 -18.56
N SER A 41 0.73 8.78 -17.90
CA SER A 41 2.01 8.11 -17.71
C SER A 41 2.62 7.65 -19.02
N GLN A 42 3.90 7.91 -19.20
CA GLN A 42 4.69 7.39 -20.33
C GLN A 42 5.00 5.90 -20.18
N ASN A 43 5.06 5.40 -18.93
CA ASN A 43 5.22 3.97 -18.67
C ASN A 43 3.91 3.23 -18.94
N LYS A 44 3.92 2.38 -19.97
CA LYS A 44 2.73 1.62 -20.42
C LYS A 44 2.43 0.37 -19.60
N GLN A 45 3.42 -0.15 -18.86
CA GLN A 45 3.23 -1.32 -17.99
C GLN A 45 2.21 -1.03 -16.88
N GLY A 46 2.23 0.21 -16.36
CA GLY A 46 1.41 0.57 -15.22
C GLY A 46 2.03 0.13 -13.87
N TRP A 47 1.59 0.81 -12.82
CA TRP A 47 2.15 0.62 -11.48
C TRP A 47 1.78 -0.75 -10.87
N PHE A 48 0.50 -1.09 -10.87
CA PHE A 48 0.02 -2.32 -10.22
C PHE A 48 0.50 -3.59 -10.92
N PRO A 49 0.48 -3.71 -12.27
CA PRO A 49 1.10 -4.84 -12.95
C PRO A 49 2.58 -5.01 -12.60
N TRP A 50 3.34 -3.91 -12.50
CA TRP A 50 4.75 -3.96 -12.10
C TRP A 50 4.92 -4.46 -10.65
N ILE A 51 4.10 -3.99 -9.70
CA ILE A 51 4.11 -4.50 -8.32
C ILE A 51 3.80 -6.00 -8.30
N LEU A 52 2.76 -6.44 -9.00
CA LEU A 52 2.36 -7.86 -9.05
C LEU A 52 3.45 -8.77 -9.61
N GLU A 53 4.18 -8.33 -10.64
CA GLU A 53 5.35 -9.07 -11.15
C GLU A 53 6.43 -9.23 -10.08
N ASN A 54 6.69 -8.19 -9.28
CA ASN A 54 7.67 -8.21 -8.21
C ASN A 54 7.19 -8.97 -6.96
N CYS A 55 5.90 -9.21 -6.82
CA CYS A 55 5.36 -10.06 -5.75
C CYS A 55 5.79 -11.52 -5.87
N HIS A 56 6.10 -12.00 -7.08
CA HIS A 56 6.40 -13.41 -7.37
C HIS A 56 5.44 -14.35 -6.62
N LEU A 57 4.16 -14.16 -6.86
CA LEU A 57 3.12 -14.95 -6.19
C LEU A 57 3.26 -16.44 -6.51
N ALA A 58 3.04 -17.28 -5.52
CA ALA A 58 3.07 -18.73 -5.64
C ALA A 58 1.83 -19.35 -4.96
N PRO A 59 1.40 -20.53 -5.41
CA PRO A 59 0.26 -21.20 -4.80
C PRO A 59 0.44 -21.43 -3.30
N GLY A 60 -0.62 -21.22 -2.54
CA GLY A 60 -0.66 -21.49 -1.09
C GLY A 60 -0.03 -20.41 -0.21
N MET A 61 0.39 -19.27 -0.78
CA MET A 61 0.97 -18.18 0.01
C MET A 61 -0.05 -17.53 0.95
N ASN A 62 0.42 -17.19 2.16
CA ASN A 62 -0.22 -16.25 3.05
C ASN A 62 0.35 -14.85 2.81
N ILE A 63 -0.49 -13.92 2.40
CA ILE A 63 -0.09 -12.58 1.96
C ILE A 63 -0.77 -11.55 2.85
N LEU A 64 -0.02 -10.56 3.30
CA LEU A 64 -0.52 -9.39 3.98
C LEU A 64 -0.25 -8.16 3.12
N GLU A 65 -1.27 -7.34 2.87
CA GLU A 65 -1.05 -5.95 2.42
C GLU A 65 -1.47 -5.00 3.54
N THR A 66 -0.55 -4.14 3.96
CA THR A 66 -0.82 -3.04 4.88
C THR A 66 -1.04 -1.75 4.09
N GLY A 67 -2.15 -1.04 4.39
CA GLY A 67 -2.56 0.14 3.64
C GLY A 67 -3.06 -0.19 2.23
N CYS A 68 -4.01 -1.13 2.11
CA CYS A 68 -4.51 -1.61 0.82
C CYS A 68 -5.35 -0.58 0.04
N GLY A 69 -5.74 0.52 0.67
CA GLY A 69 -6.57 1.55 0.07
C GLY A 69 -7.89 0.99 -0.48
N ASP A 70 -8.21 1.33 -1.72
CA ASP A 70 -9.44 0.90 -2.39
C ASP A 70 -9.36 -0.51 -3.01
N GLY A 71 -8.27 -1.23 -2.79
CA GLY A 71 -8.09 -2.60 -3.29
C GLY A 71 -7.74 -2.70 -4.78
N THR A 72 -7.42 -1.60 -5.45
CA THR A 72 -7.16 -1.59 -6.90
C THR A 72 -6.07 -2.59 -7.31
N LEU A 73 -5.00 -2.78 -6.51
CA LEU A 73 -3.96 -3.80 -6.77
C LEU A 73 -4.57 -5.18 -6.97
N TRP A 74 -5.49 -5.58 -6.09
CA TRP A 74 -6.08 -6.92 -6.13
C TRP A 74 -7.20 -7.06 -7.18
N CYS A 75 -7.87 -5.95 -7.52
CA CYS A 75 -8.76 -5.92 -8.68
C CYS A 75 -7.98 -6.22 -9.98
N ASP A 76 -6.77 -5.65 -10.12
CA ASP A 76 -5.91 -5.91 -11.26
C ASP A 76 -5.28 -7.32 -11.19
N ALA A 77 -4.91 -7.79 -10.00
CA ALA A 77 -4.47 -9.17 -9.79
C ALA A 77 -5.54 -10.20 -10.22
N LYS A 78 -6.80 -10.00 -9.82
CA LYS A 78 -7.91 -10.87 -10.26
C LYS A 78 -8.03 -10.90 -11.79
N LYS A 79 -7.90 -9.77 -12.46
CA LYS A 79 -7.94 -9.74 -13.95
C LYS A 79 -6.74 -10.45 -14.56
N GLN A 80 -5.55 -10.29 -14.00
CA GLN A 80 -4.31 -10.87 -14.53
C GLN A 80 -4.25 -12.38 -14.34
N PHE A 81 -4.68 -12.89 -13.18
CA PHE A 81 -4.57 -14.29 -12.80
C PHE A 81 -5.85 -15.11 -13.04
N SER A 82 -6.97 -14.49 -13.43
CA SER A 82 -8.16 -15.20 -13.86
C SER A 82 -7.91 -15.94 -15.18
N GLN A 83 -8.19 -17.22 -15.21
CA GLN A 83 -7.96 -18.11 -16.37
C GLN A 83 -8.71 -17.70 -17.66
N ASN A 84 -9.66 -16.76 -17.58
CA ASN A 84 -10.47 -16.31 -18.71
C ASN A 84 -9.75 -15.36 -19.68
N ASN A 85 -8.52 -14.95 -19.42
CA ASN A 85 -7.76 -14.01 -20.25
C ASN A 85 -6.68 -14.70 -21.13
N CYS A 86 -6.76 -16.01 -21.34
CA CYS A 86 -5.89 -16.65 -22.33
C CYS A 86 -6.50 -16.45 -23.75
N PRO A 87 -5.87 -15.70 -24.65
CA PRO A 87 -6.41 -15.44 -25.99
C PRO A 87 -6.41 -16.67 -26.90
N ASP A 88 -5.83 -17.77 -26.49
CA ASP A 88 -5.72 -18.99 -27.27
C ASP A 88 -6.64 -20.10 -26.72
N HIS A 89 -7.88 -20.13 -27.22
CA HIS A 89 -8.92 -21.12 -26.88
C HIS A 89 -8.62 -22.55 -27.44
N THR A 90 -7.47 -22.77 -28.05
CA THR A 90 -7.15 -24.04 -28.71
C THR A 90 -6.40 -25.04 -27.85
N LYS A 91 -5.93 -24.64 -26.69
CA LYS A 91 -5.29 -25.57 -25.74
C LYS A 91 -6.24 -25.90 -24.62
N ALA A 92 -6.73 -27.13 -24.58
CA ALA A 92 -7.33 -27.75 -23.41
C ALA A 92 -6.29 -27.70 -22.27
N HIS A 93 -6.23 -26.57 -21.56
CA HIS A 93 -5.40 -26.46 -20.36
C HIS A 93 -6.06 -27.26 -19.25
N ASP A 94 -5.38 -28.31 -18.86
CA ASP A 94 -5.52 -28.95 -17.56
C ASP A 94 -5.85 -27.90 -16.50
N GLN A 95 -6.79 -28.25 -15.63
CA GLN A 95 -7.40 -27.45 -14.58
C GLN A 95 -6.34 -26.93 -13.58
N GLN A 96 -5.51 -25.96 -13.98
CA GLN A 96 -4.71 -25.24 -13.00
C GLN A 96 -5.63 -24.32 -12.23
N PRO A 97 -5.68 -24.43 -10.89
CA PRO A 97 -6.51 -23.54 -10.08
C PRO A 97 -6.05 -22.08 -10.26
N ASP A 98 -7.00 -21.17 -10.23
CA ASP A 98 -6.73 -19.74 -10.16
C ASP A 98 -5.73 -19.50 -9.02
N LEU A 99 -4.56 -18.93 -9.34
CA LEU A 99 -3.46 -18.74 -8.39
C LEU A 99 -3.93 -18.05 -7.12
N LEU A 100 -4.72 -16.99 -7.25
CA LEU A 100 -5.19 -16.23 -6.10
C LEU A 100 -6.09 -17.07 -5.18
N LYS A 101 -6.91 -17.96 -5.74
CA LYS A 101 -7.80 -18.84 -4.96
C LYS A 101 -7.04 -19.86 -4.13
N THR A 102 -5.78 -20.09 -4.41
CA THR A 102 -4.92 -20.95 -3.59
C THR A 102 -4.26 -20.20 -2.44
N CYS A 103 -4.28 -18.87 -2.45
CA CYS A 103 -3.65 -18.01 -1.47
C CYS A 103 -4.63 -17.57 -0.36
N SER A 104 -4.09 -17.15 0.76
CA SER A 104 -4.82 -16.42 1.80
C SER A 104 -4.30 -14.98 1.82
N ILE A 105 -5.16 -14.03 1.50
CA ILE A 105 -4.79 -12.63 1.31
C ILE A 105 -5.50 -11.79 2.37
N MET A 106 -4.72 -11.23 3.31
CA MET A 106 -5.19 -10.31 4.33
C MET A 106 -4.93 -8.88 3.89
N LEU A 107 -5.99 -8.10 3.76
CA LEU A 107 -5.94 -6.69 3.38
C LEU A 107 -6.22 -5.82 4.61
N THR A 108 -5.33 -4.90 4.90
CA THR A 108 -5.50 -4.00 6.04
C THR A 108 -5.38 -2.54 5.64
N ASP A 109 -6.12 -1.70 6.34
CA ASP A 109 -6.05 -0.24 6.23
C ASP A 109 -6.47 0.36 7.57
N ILE A 110 -6.07 1.62 7.84
CA ILE A 110 -6.52 2.38 9.01
C ILE A 110 -7.94 2.93 8.84
N SER A 111 -8.46 2.91 7.61
CA SER A 111 -9.76 3.43 7.23
C SER A 111 -10.75 2.31 6.95
N GLU A 112 -11.75 2.19 7.79
CA GLU A 112 -12.88 1.27 7.54
C GLU A 112 -13.58 1.60 6.21
N GLY A 113 -13.64 2.89 5.84
CA GLY A 113 -14.20 3.35 4.56
C GLY A 113 -13.44 2.79 3.37
N MET A 114 -12.10 2.79 3.42
CA MET A 114 -11.26 2.17 2.39
C MET A 114 -11.47 0.67 2.31
N LEU A 115 -11.48 -0.02 3.46
CA LEU A 115 -11.74 -1.47 3.50
C LEU A 115 -13.11 -1.84 2.94
N ARG A 116 -14.13 -1.02 3.21
CA ARG A 116 -15.48 -1.21 2.64
C ARG A 116 -15.46 -1.04 1.12
N ASP A 117 -14.76 -0.01 0.61
CA ASP A 117 -14.66 0.25 -0.81
C ASP A 117 -13.82 -0.83 -1.51
N ALA A 118 -12.70 -1.27 -0.89
CA ALA A 118 -11.89 -2.39 -1.35
C ALA A 118 -12.69 -3.69 -1.45
N ARG A 119 -13.45 -4.03 -0.40
CA ARG A 119 -14.32 -5.23 -0.40
C ARG A 119 -15.35 -5.19 -1.52
N ARG A 120 -15.96 -4.02 -1.75
CA ARG A 120 -16.90 -3.84 -2.84
C ARG A 120 -16.26 -3.97 -4.22
N ALA A 121 -15.05 -3.40 -4.40
CA ALA A 121 -14.35 -3.40 -5.67
C ALA A 121 -13.79 -4.77 -6.04
N ILE A 122 -13.21 -5.49 -5.06
CA ILE A 122 -12.64 -6.83 -5.24
C ILE A 122 -13.76 -7.86 -5.44
N GLY A 123 -14.91 -7.65 -4.78
CA GLY A 123 -16.04 -8.58 -4.79
C GLY A 123 -15.81 -9.80 -3.91
N ASP A 124 -16.71 -10.76 -4.00
CA ASP A 124 -16.68 -11.98 -3.19
C ASP A 124 -15.49 -12.88 -3.58
N GLY A 125 -14.93 -13.51 -2.58
CA GLY A 125 -13.83 -14.47 -2.71
C GLY A 125 -13.32 -14.88 -1.33
N ASP A 126 -13.28 -16.18 -1.05
CA ASP A 126 -12.86 -16.74 0.23
C ASP A 126 -11.34 -16.51 0.48
N GLU A 127 -10.60 -16.20 -0.59
CA GLU A 127 -9.17 -15.89 -0.54
C GLU A 127 -8.87 -14.55 0.13
N PHE A 128 -9.83 -13.61 0.19
CA PHE A 128 -9.63 -12.28 0.76
C PHE A 128 -10.24 -12.12 2.15
N SER A 129 -9.46 -11.54 3.04
CA SER A 129 -9.88 -11.12 4.38
C SER A 129 -9.51 -9.66 4.59
N PHE A 130 -10.28 -8.94 5.41
CA PHE A 130 -10.12 -7.50 5.62
C PHE A 130 -10.08 -7.19 7.11
N ARG A 131 -9.15 -6.33 7.53
CA ARG A 131 -9.02 -5.94 8.94
C ARG A 131 -8.51 -4.51 9.08
N GLU A 132 -9.21 -3.71 9.90
CA GLU A 132 -8.73 -2.38 10.29
C GLU A 132 -7.57 -2.51 11.27
N CYS A 133 -6.41 -1.97 10.94
CA CYS A 133 -5.26 -1.87 11.85
C CYS A 133 -4.21 -0.88 11.33
N PHE A 134 -3.30 -0.51 12.23
CA PHE A 134 -2.11 0.28 11.91
C PHE A 134 -0.96 -0.64 11.49
N CYS A 135 -0.13 -0.18 10.56
CA CYS A 135 1.06 -0.93 10.16
C CYS A 135 2.14 -0.98 11.26
N GLU A 136 2.11 -0.03 12.21
CA GLU A 136 2.99 -0.03 13.39
C GLU A 136 2.53 -0.99 14.51
N ALA A 137 1.34 -1.60 14.38
CA ALA A 137 0.75 -2.51 15.38
C ALA A 137 -0.10 -3.58 14.68
N LEU A 138 0.55 -4.52 14.00
CA LEU A 138 -0.12 -5.58 13.25
C LEU A 138 -0.67 -6.65 14.21
N PRO A 139 -2.01 -6.86 14.25
CA PRO A 139 -2.64 -7.80 15.18
C PRO A 139 -2.58 -9.25 14.68
N PHE A 140 -1.41 -9.66 14.21
CA PHE A 140 -1.14 -11.01 13.70
C PHE A 140 0.00 -11.65 14.47
N ALA A 141 0.01 -12.98 14.51
CA ALA A 141 1.09 -13.74 15.14
C ALA A 141 2.40 -13.57 14.36
N ASP A 142 3.50 -13.83 15.05
CA ASP A 142 4.82 -13.91 14.44
C ASP A 142 4.83 -14.96 13.33
N GLU A 143 5.65 -14.76 12.31
CA GLU A 143 5.91 -15.74 11.25
C GLU A 143 4.64 -16.28 10.56
N SER A 144 3.63 -15.40 10.32
CA SER A 144 2.33 -15.78 9.76
C SER A 144 2.27 -15.68 8.25
N PHE A 145 3.08 -14.80 7.63
CA PHE A 145 2.97 -14.44 6.22
C PHE A 145 4.22 -14.78 5.41
N ASP A 146 4.00 -15.20 4.17
CA ASP A 146 5.07 -15.45 3.20
C ASP A 146 5.48 -14.17 2.47
N LEU A 147 4.54 -13.22 2.34
CA LEU A 147 4.73 -11.92 1.71
C LEU A 147 4.00 -10.84 2.50
N VAL A 148 4.69 -9.74 2.78
CA VAL A 148 4.09 -8.50 3.31
C VAL A 148 4.29 -7.39 2.28
N LEU A 149 3.21 -6.72 1.93
CA LEU A 149 3.18 -5.58 1.02
C LEU A 149 2.90 -4.30 1.81
N ALA A 150 3.64 -3.22 1.51
CA ALA A 150 3.41 -1.87 2.00
C ALA A 150 3.49 -0.89 0.83
N ASN A 151 2.45 -0.88 -0.01
CA ASN A 151 2.44 -0.14 -1.25
C ASN A 151 1.98 1.30 -1.04
N HIS A 152 2.91 2.27 -1.11
CA HIS A 152 2.64 3.70 -0.90
C HIS A 152 2.00 4.04 0.47
N VAL A 153 2.40 3.36 1.53
CA VAL A 153 1.84 3.55 2.87
C VAL A 153 2.85 4.06 3.89
N LEU A 154 4.12 3.67 3.80
CA LEU A 154 5.12 3.91 4.85
C LEU A 154 5.32 5.40 5.18
N PHE A 155 5.14 6.30 4.22
CA PHE A 155 5.26 7.74 4.46
C PHE A 155 4.08 8.35 5.25
N TYR A 156 3.02 7.57 5.50
CA TYR A 156 1.93 7.95 6.41
C TYR A 156 2.15 7.45 7.84
N CYS A 157 3.13 6.56 8.05
CA CYS A 157 3.42 6.02 9.38
C CYS A 157 4.02 7.10 10.28
N SER A 158 3.63 7.07 11.52
CA SER A 158 4.22 7.92 12.56
C SER A 158 5.60 7.43 13.00
N ASP A 159 5.81 6.10 12.94
CA ASP A 159 7.06 5.41 13.22
C ASP A 159 7.31 4.34 12.14
N VAL A 160 8.05 4.73 11.09
CA VAL A 160 8.40 3.85 9.97
C VAL A 160 9.23 2.67 10.42
N GLU A 161 10.14 2.87 11.40
CA GLU A 161 10.98 1.80 11.93
C GLU A 161 10.13 0.76 12.66
N GLN A 162 9.14 1.18 13.43
CA GLN A 162 8.19 0.28 14.08
C GLN A 162 7.35 -0.48 13.05
N ALA A 163 6.87 0.18 11.99
CA ALA A 163 6.15 -0.48 10.90
C ALA A 163 7.01 -1.56 10.22
N CYS A 164 8.29 -1.27 9.97
CA CYS A 164 9.23 -2.25 9.42
C CYS A 164 9.52 -3.41 10.39
N ARG A 165 9.61 -3.14 11.72
CA ARG A 165 9.75 -4.19 12.75
C ARG A 165 8.53 -5.11 12.77
N GLU A 166 7.33 -4.55 12.71
CA GLU A 166 6.09 -5.32 12.65
C GLU A 166 6.00 -6.17 11.38
N ALA A 167 6.34 -5.59 10.22
CA ALA A 167 6.41 -6.34 8.97
C ALA A 167 7.40 -7.52 9.07
N ALA A 168 8.59 -7.28 9.63
CA ALA A 168 9.58 -8.32 9.84
C ALA A 168 9.11 -9.40 10.83
N ARG A 169 8.42 -9.00 11.91
CA ARG A 169 7.90 -9.93 12.94
C ARG A 169 6.87 -10.90 12.37
N VAL A 170 5.95 -10.39 11.56
CA VAL A 170 4.87 -11.22 11.02
C VAL A 170 5.30 -12.05 9.80
N LEU A 171 6.46 -11.76 9.20
CA LEU A 171 7.02 -12.56 8.12
C LEU A 171 7.61 -13.87 8.61
N LYS A 172 7.32 -14.94 7.89
CA LYS A 172 7.98 -16.23 8.08
C LYS A 172 9.47 -16.12 7.73
N PRO A 173 10.33 -17.00 8.30
CA PRO A 173 11.71 -17.16 7.83
C PRO A 173 11.75 -17.37 6.30
N GLY A 174 12.53 -16.53 5.60
CA GLY A 174 12.57 -16.52 4.13
C GLY A 174 11.41 -15.84 3.44
N GLY A 175 10.45 -15.30 4.18
CA GLY A 175 9.38 -14.45 3.67
C GLY A 175 9.93 -13.12 3.13
N ARG A 176 9.12 -12.41 2.33
CA ARG A 176 9.55 -11.19 1.64
C ARG A 176 8.73 -9.99 2.06
N PHE A 177 9.41 -8.88 2.27
CA PHE A 177 8.81 -7.56 2.42
C PHE A 177 8.98 -6.75 1.13
N LEU A 178 7.88 -6.36 0.50
CA LEU A 178 7.87 -5.48 -0.65
C LEU A 178 7.21 -4.17 -0.26
N CYS A 179 7.97 -3.10 -0.25
CA CYS A 179 7.46 -1.76 -0.01
C CYS A 179 7.76 -0.82 -1.15
N SER A 180 6.91 0.17 -1.33
CA SER A 180 7.11 1.23 -2.30
C SER A 180 6.90 2.58 -1.68
N THR A 181 7.70 3.55 -2.14
CA THR A 181 7.63 4.95 -1.74
C THR A 181 7.99 5.86 -2.90
N TYR A 182 7.82 7.15 -2.71
CA TYR A 182 8.22 8.13 -3.70
C TYR A 182 9.75 8.32 -3.68
N GLY A 183 10.34 8.44 -4.88
CA GLY A 183 11.74 8.83 -5.02
C GLY A 183 11.96 10.32 -4.75
N ALA A 184 13.21 10.72 -4.50
CA ALA A 184 13.58 12.12 -4.23
C ALA A 184 13.18 13.10 -5.35
N ASP A 185 13.12 12.62 -6.59
CA ASP A 185 12.72 13.43 -7.76
C ASP A 185 11.21 13.37 -8.07
N HIS A 186 10.41 12.76 -7.19
CA HIS A 186 8.97 12.66 -7.41
C HIS A 186 8.32 14.05 -7.49
N MET A 187 7.61 14.31 -8.60
CA MET A 187 6.94 15.60 -8.88
C MET A 187 7.85 16.83 -8.86
N LYS A 188 9.15 16.69 -9.09
CA LYS A 188 10.15 17.76 -9.07
C LYS A 188 9.78 18.94 -9.98
N GLU A 189 9.23 18.67 -11.15
CA GLU A 189 8.77 19.71 -12.09
C GLU A 189 7.58 20.49 -11.53
N ILE A 190 6.65 19.82 -10.87
CA ILE A 190 5.48 20.47 -10.24
C ILE A 190 5.94 21.29 -9.04
N SER A 191 6.84 20.74 -8.21
CA SER A 191 7.42 21.46 -7.08
C SER A 191 8.12 22.74 -7.54
N ARG A 192 8.87 22.71 -8.65
CA ARG A 192 9.49 23.90 -9.25
C ARG A 192 8.45 24.90 -9.72
N LEU A 193 7.45 24.48 -10.47
CA LEU A 193 6.37 25.35 -10.95
C LEU A 193 5.66 26.06 -9.80
N VAL A 194 5.38 25.33 -8.71
CA VAL A 194 4.69 25.92 -7.54
C VAL A 194 5.60 26.87 -6.79
N SER A 195 6.89 26.53 -6.59
CA SER A 195 7.85 27.41 -5.92
C SER A 195 8.16 28.67 -6.73
N ASP A 196 8.15 28.59 -8.06
CA ASP A 196 8.31 29.75 -8.96
C ASP A 196 7.10 30.67 -8.91
N PHE A 197 5.89 30.12 -8.67
CA PHE A 197 4.65 30.89 -8.57
C PHE A 197 4.45 31.50 -7.18
N ASP A 198 4.74 30.76 -6.10
CA ASP A 198 4.67 31.22 -4.73
C ASP A 198 5.77 30.57 -3.86
N SER A 199 6.81 31.34 -3.58
CA SER A 199 7.97 30.89 -2.79
C SER A 199 7.63 30.46 -1.34
N ARG A 200 6.39 30.71 -0.88
CA ARG A 200 5.91 30.28 0.44
C ARG A 200 5.32 28.86 0.41
N ILE A 201 5.01 28.34 -0.79
CA ILE A 201 4.48 26.99 -0.97
C ILE A 201 5.66 26.05 -1.21
N VAL A 202 6.23 25.56 -0.13
CA VAL A 202 7.25 24.50 -0.19
C VAL A 202 6.52 23.16 -0.30
N LEU A 203 6.20 22.73 -1.51
CA LEU A 203 5.85 21.35 -1.78
C LEU A 203 7.15 20.55 -1.87
N SER A 204 7.73 20.17 -0.75
CA SER A 204 9.00 19.50 -0.79
C SER A 204 8.87 18.01 -0.52
N ALA A 205 9.27 17.21 -1.50
CA ALA A 205 9.84 15.91 -1.22
C ALA A 205 10.98 16.01 -0.19
N ASP A 206 11.70 17.14 -0.17
CA ASP A 206 12.72 17.50 0.82
C ASP A 206 12.17 17.53 2.25
N CYS A 207 10.92 17.91 2.48
CA CYS A 207 10.30 17.85 3.79
C CYS A 207 10.21 16.43 4.35
N LEU A 208 9.98 15.45 3.48
CA LEU A 208 10.00 14.03 3.85
C LEU A 208 11.43 13.52 4.01
N TYR A 209 12.34 13.94 3.12
CA TYR A 209 13.74 13.54 3.17
C TYR A 209 14.50 14.18 4.34
N GLU A 210 14.24 15.45 4.67
CA GLU A 210 14.78 16.11 5.86
C GLU A 210 14.27 15.47 7.16
N ARG A 211 13.04 14.96 7.16
CA ARG A 211 12.45 14.31 8.34
C ARG A 211 13.01 12.91 8.57
N PHE A 212 13.36 12.17 7.50
CA PHE A 212 13.82 10.78 7.58
C PHE A 212 15.32 10.60 7.30
N GLY A 213 15.99 11.58 6.68
CA GLY A 213 17.40 11.47 6.27
C GLY A 213 18.42 12.03 7.26
N ARG A 214 18.02 12.85 8.23
CA ARG A 214 18.97 13.47 9.18
C ARG A 214 19.26 12.63 10.43
N GLU A 215 18.51 11.58 10.70
CA GLU A 215 18.71 10.76 11.91
C GLU A 215 19.65 9.57 11.70
N ASN A 216 20.11 9.31 10.49
CA ASN A 216 21.00 8.19 10.14
C ASN A 216 22.32 8.61 9.45
N GLY A 217 22.77 9.82 9.64
CA GLY A 217 24.07 10.31 9.17
C GLY A 217 25.12 10.38 10.28
#